data_ebb1e3e5dc79736405dd226ae3d36058
#
_entry.id   ebb1e3e5dc79736405dd226ae3d36058
#
_cell.length_a   1.000
_cell.length_b   1.000
_cell.length_c   1.000
_cell.angle_alpha   90.00
_cell.angle_beta   90.00
_cell.angle_gamma   90.00
#
_symmetry.space_group_name_H-M   'P 1'
#
loop_
_entity.id
_entity.type
_entity.pdbx_description
1 polymer ?
#
loop_
_entity_poly.entity_id
_entity_poly.type
_entity_poly.pdbx_seq_one_letter_code
_entity_poly.pdbx_strand_id
1 'polypeptide(L)'
;MITNTERSITMAATANTAVSLSESYYLRSFYKANRDAATDSKRKEFSSSKLSQADAQALRAAVKKLRNFDMEDDTDDGANIYASVSAFLETYNNAIDSSGSSGDYSLGRYAKQLKNLAKEYADELKEIGITVKSDGTLEKNDNLLKSADVSDIRDLFGSDAAFATKSANYAKRINTKAADLIYTELTQKGQTINLTL
;
A
#
# COMPACT_ATOMS: atom_id res chain seq x y z
N MET A 1 -27.70 -52.87 -7.85
CA MET A 1 -26.66 -52.69 -8.88
C MET A 1 -26.63 -51.22 -9.28
N ILE A 2 -25.70 -50.48 -8.77
CA ILE A 2 -25.49 -49.08 -9.20
C ILE A 2 -24.71 -49.18 -10.50
N THR A 3 -25.29 -48.69 -11.58
CA THR A 3 -24.78 -48.84 -12.92
C THR A 3 -23.47 -48.02 -13.11
N ASN A 4 -22.52 -48.54 -13.91
CA ASN A 4 -21.24 -47.91 -14.24
C ASN A 4 -21.37 -46.45 -14.77
N THR A 5 -22.55 -46.09 -15.24
CA THR A 5 -22.86 -44.76 -15.77
C THR A 5 -22.86 -43.67 -14.68
N GLU A 6 -23.37 -43.98 -13.48
CA GLU A 6 -23.39 -42.98 -12.38
C GLU A 6 -21.98 -42.71 -11.79
N ARG A 7 -21.11 -43.74 -11.78
CA ARG A 7 -19.70 -43.55 -11.37
C ARG A 7 -18.90 -42.67 -12.35
N SER A 8 -19.18 -42.83 -13.65
CA SER A 8 -18.50 -42.00 -14.69
C SER A 8 -18.92 -40.54 -14.64
N ILE A 9 -20.19 -40.24 -14.35
CA ILE A 9 -20.72 -38.89 -14.24
C ILE A 9 -20.16 -38.19 -13.00
N THR A 10 -20.03 -38.88 -11.88
CA THR A 10 -19.49 -38.31 -10.65
C THR A 10 -17.97 -38.01 -10.76
N MET A 11 -17.20 -38.86 -11.43
CA MET A 11 -15.78 -38.64 -11.69
C MET A 11 -15.54 -37.50 -12.69
N ALA A 12 -16.37 -37.37 -13.72
CA ALA A 12 -16.26 -36.28 -14.68
C ALA A 12 -16.61 -34.93 -14.05
N ALA A 13 -17.60 -34.88 -13.17
CA ALA A 13 -17.97 -33.64 -12.47
C ALA A 13 -16.87 -33.16 -11.50
N THR A 14 -16.24 -34.10 -10.76
CA THR A 14 -15.12 -33.75 -9.86
C THR A 14 -13.85 -33.34 -10.62
N ALA A 15 -13.55 -33.98 -11.75
CA ALA A 15 -12.41 -33.58 -12.58
C ALA A 15 -12.60 -32.21 -13.20
N ASN A 16 -13.79 -31.88 -13.71
CA ASN A 16 -14.10 -30.58 -14.27
C ASN A 16 -14.07 -29.45 -13.19
N THR A 17 -14.50 -29.72 -11.97
CA THR A 17 -14.45 -28.75 -10.89
C THR A 17 -13.01 -28.47 -10.45
N ALA A 18 -12.16 -29.49 -10.40
CA ALA A 18 -10.75 -29.35 -10.06
C ALA A 18 -9.98 -28.58 -11.14
N VAL A 19 -10.25 -28.84 -12.42
CA VAL A 19 -9.63 -28.10 -13.55
C VAL A 19 -10.08 -26.65 -13.54
N SER A 20 -11.36 -26.35 -13.32
CA SER A 20 -11.87 -24.98 -13.29
C SER A 20 -11.31 -24.17 -12.11
N LEU A 21 -11.07 -24.80 -10.95
CA LEU A 21 -10.45 -24.14 -9.79
C LEU A 21 -8.97 -23.82 -10.06
N SER A 22 -8.22 -24.71 -10.70
CA SER A 22 -6.83 -24.48 -11.05
C SER A 22 -6.69 -23.39 -12.12
N GLU A 23 -7.51 -23.42 -13.17
CA GLU A 23 -7.55 -22.38 -14.20
C GLU A 23 -7.92 -21.01 -13.60
N SER A 24 -8.90 -20.96 -12.72
CA SER A 24 -9.28 -19.73 -12.01
C SER A 24 -8.12 -19.17 -11.16
N TYR A 25 -7.33 -20.03 -10.51
CA TYR A 25 -6.15 -19.62 -9.75
C TYR A 25 -5.06 -19.04 -10.66
N TYR A 26 -4.71 -19.73 -11.74
CA TYR A 26 -3.72 -19.27 -12.72
C TYR A 26 -4.14 -17.95 -13.39
N LEU A 27 -5.40 -17.82 -13.78
CA LEU A 27 -5.92 -16.59 -14.36
C LEU A 27 -5.83 -15.42 -13.38
N ARG A 28 -6.20 -15.63 -12.11
CA ARG A 28 -6.11 -14.56 -11.07
C ARG A 28 -4.67 -14.14 -10.81
N SER A 29 -3.73 -15.07 -10.71
CA SER A 29 -2.31 -14.77 -10.51
C SER A 29 -1.71 -14.07 -11.74
N PHE A 30 -2.09 -14.50 -12.94
CA PHE A 30 -1.69 -13.86 -14.19
C PHE A 30 -2.21 -12.42 -14.29
N TYR A 31 -3.50 -12.19 -14.05
CA TYR A 31 -4.06 -10.83 -14.04
C TYR A 31 -3.48 -9.94 -12.96
N LYS A 32 -3.17 -10.51 -11.78
CA LYS A 32 -2.49 -9.78 -10.72
C LYS A 32 -1.09 -9.35 -11.18
N ALA A 33 -0.29 -10.28 -11.69
CA ALA A 33 1.06 -10.01 -12.17
C ALA A 33 1.08 -8.98 -13.31
N ASN A 34 0.15 -9.05 -14.25
CA ASN A 34 0.02 -8.06 -15.34
C ASN A 34 -0.39 -6.69 -14.83
N ARG A 35 -1.26 -6.61 -13.84
CA ARG A 35 -1.65 -5.33 -13.23
C ARG A 35 -0.50 -4.72 -12.46
N ASP A 36 0.24 -5.52 -11.70
CA ASP A 36 1.42 -5.06 -10.96
C ASP A 36 2.48 -4.52 -11.94
N ALA A 37 2.78 -5.25 -13.02
CA ALA A 37 3.69 -4.81 -14.07
C ALA A 37 3.21 -3.54 -14.79
N ALA A 38 1.91 -3.41 -15.08
CA ALA A 38 1.34 -2.21 -15.67
C ALA A 38 1.44 -0.99 -14.75
N THR A 39 1.26 -1.20 -13.44
CA THR A 39 1.42 -0.16 -12.42
C THR A 39 2.86 0.31 -12.35
N ASP A 40 3.83 -0.60 -12.31
CA ASP A 40 5.25 -0.27 -12.29
C ASP A 40 5.70 0.43 -13.57
N SER A 41 5.20 0.02 -14.73
CA SER A 41 5.46 0.70 -16.00
C SER A 41 4.94 2.14 -15.99
N LYS A 42 3.71 2.36 -15.55
CA LYS A 42 3.11 3.70 -15.45
C LYS A 42 3.85 4.59 -14.45
N ARG A 43 4.32 4.03 -13.31
CA ARG A 43 5.10 4.80 -12.33
C ARG A 43 6.36 5.40 -12.94
N LYS A 44 7.01 4.72 -13.88
CA LYS A 44 8.23 5.20 -14.58
C LYS A 44 7.97 6.38 -15.54
N GLU A 45 6.73 6.61 -15.94
CA GLU A 45 6.33 7.73 -16.80
C GLU A 45 6.14 9.04 -16.03
N PHE A 46 5.99 8.97 -14.71
CA PHE A 46 5.80 10.16 -13.88
C PHE A 46 7.13 10.84 -13.56
N SER A 47 7.14 12.18 -13.52
CA SER A 47 8.25 12.90 -12.90
C SER A 47 8.31 12.54 -11.41
N SER A 48 9.50 12.62 -10.81
CA SER A 48 9.70 12.29 -9.39
C SER A 48 8.80 13.12 -8.46
N SER A 49 8.54 14.38 -8.81
CA SER A 49 7.63 15.25 -8.07
C SER A 49 6.18 14.76 -8.13
N LYS A 50 5.69 14.39 -9.33
CA LYS A 50 4.33 13.84 -9.52
C LYS A 50 4.16 12.52 -8.79
N LEU A 51 5.18 11.65 -8.86
CA LEU A 51 5.15 10.35 -8.19
C LEU A 51 5.10 10.53 -6.67
N SER A 52 5.97 11.38 -6.10
CA SER A 52 5.97 11.68 -4.66
C SER A 52 4.64 12.29 -4.20
N GLN A 53 4.01 13.14 -5.03
CA GLN A 53 2.70 13.70 -4.73
C GLN A 53 1.61 12.61 -4.67
N ALA A 54 1.55 11.76 -5.69
CA ALA A 54 0.56 10.69 -5.79
C ALA A 54 0.68 9.69 -4.62
N ASP A 55 1.90 9.25 -4.32
CA ASP A 55 2.16 8.31 -3.22
C ASP A 55 1.85 8.91 -1.85
N ALA A 56 2.17 10.19 -1.63
CA ALA A 56 1.82 10.89 -0.40
C ALA A 56 0.30 11.06 -0.25
N GLN A 57 -0.43 11.31 -1.34
CA GLN A 57 -1.90 11.34 -1.32
C GLN A 57 -2.49 9.97 -1.00
N ALA A 58 -1.94 8.90 -1.59
CA ALA A 58 -2.36 7.52 -1.32
C ALA A 58 -2.11 7.15 0.15
N LEU A 59 -0.95 7.46 0.72
CA LEU A 59 -0.65 7.24 2.13
C LEU A 59 -1.62 7.99 3.05
N ARG A 60 -1.93 9.26 2.76
CA ARG A 60 -2.91 10.03 3.53
C ARG A 60 -4.31 9.39 3.47
N ALA A 61 -4.71 8.89 2.30
CA ALA A 61 -6.00 8.22 2.13
C ALA A 61 -6.05 6.91 2.93
N ALA A 62 -4.98 6.11 2.89
CA ALA A 62 -4.87 4.88 3.67
C ALA A 62 -4.94 5.14 5.18
N VAL A 63 -4.20 6.15 5.68
CA VAL A 63 -4.27 6.56 7.10
C VAL A 63 -5.69 7.03 7.45
N LYS A 64 -6.32 7.85 6.62
CA LYS A 64 -7.70 8.33 6.87
C LYS A 64 -8.68 7.17 6.94
N LYS A 65 -8.54 6.17 6.06
CA LYS A 65 -9.39 4.98 6.07
C LYS A 65 -9.23 4.20 7.37
N LEU A 66 -8.00 3.95 7.83
CA LEU A 66 -7.71 3.22 9.08
C LEU A 66 -8.23 3.97 10.31
N ARG A 67 -8.03 5.29 10.39
CA ARG A 67 -8.49 6.11 11.51
C ARG A 67 -10.02 6.20 11.62
N ASN A 68 -10.72 6.11 10.52
CA ASN A 68 -12.18 6.15 10.46
C ASN A 68 -12.80 4.75 10.43
N PHE A 69 -11.97 3.71 10.51
CA PHE A 69 -12.45 2.34 10.53
C PHE A 69 -13.06 2.03 11.90
N ASP A 70 -14.29 1.53 11.90
CA ASP A 70 -14.90 1.00 13.12
C ASP A 70 -14.34 -0.38 13.41
N MET A 71 -13.34 -0.42 14.28
CA MET A 71 -12.63 -1.65 14.64
C MET A 71 -13.43 -2.53 15.63
N GLU A 72 -14.60 -2.07 16.09
CA GLU A 72 -15.46 -2.84 17.02
C GLU A 72 -16.54 -3.63 16.26
N ASP A 73 -16.95 -3.13 15.08
CA ASP A 73 -18.02 -3.72 14.25
C ASP A 73 -17.50 -4.56 13.06
N ASP A 74 -16.22 -4.94 13.03
CA ASP A 74 -15.69 -5.75 11.94
C ASP A 74 -16.19 -7.20 12.03
N THR A 75 -17.38 -7.41 11.47
CA THR A 75 -18.05 -8.72 11.42
C THR A 75 -17.43 -9.68 10.39
N ASP A 76 -16.41 -9.24 9.64
CA ASP A 76 -15.79 -10.00 8.54
C ASP A 76 -14.41 -10.54 8.94
N ASP A 77 -14.30 -11.16 10.12
CA ASP A 77 -13.12 -11.86 10.66
C ASP A 77 -11.79 -11.07 10.52
N GLY A 78 -11.81 -9.75 10.62
CA GLY A 78 -10.64 -8.88 10.50
C GLY A 78 -10.13 -8.70 9.06
N ALA A 79 -10.80 -9.26 8.04
CA ALA A 79 -10.36 -9.19 6.64
C ALA A 79 -10.25 -7.74 6.13
N ASN A 80 -11.16 -6.88 6.53
CA ASN A 80 -11.17 -5.47 6.16
C ASN A 80 -10.06 -4.66 6.85
N ILE A 81 -9.79 -4.96 8.13
CA ILE A 81 -8.66 -4.39 8.89
C ILE A 81 -7.35 -4.81 8.24
N TYR A 82 -7.16 -6.10 8.00
CA TYR A 82 -6.00 -6.66 7.33
C TYR A 82 -5.75 -5.99 5.97
N ALA A 83 -6.79 -5.86 5.14
CA ALA A 83 -6.69 -5.20 3.84
C ALA A 83 -6.30 -3.72 3.96
N SER A 84 -6.85 -3.02 4.95
CA SER A 84 -6.58 -1.60 5.18
C SER A 84 -5.17 -1.36 5.70
N VAL A 85 -4.66 -2.20 6.63
CA VAL A 85 -3.26 -2.17 7.09
C VAL A 85 -2.32 -2.52 5.94
N SER A 86 -2.64 -3.54 5.13
CA SER A 86 -1.83 -3.91 3.96
C SER A 86 -1.72 -2.74 2.95
N ALA A 87 -2.80 -2.04 2.68
CA ALA A 87 -2.81 -0.85 1.83
C ALA A 87 -1.98 0.30 2.43
N PHE A 88 -2.03 0.48 3.75
CA PHE A 88 -1.16 1.44 4.44
C PHE A 88 0.32 1.11 4.22
N LEU A 89 0.73 -0.15 4.43
CA LEU A 89 2.13 -0.56 4.28
C LEU A 89 2.64 -0.33 2.86
N GLU A 90 1.85 -0.67 1.85
CA GLU A 90 2.21 -0.45 0.45
C GLU A 90 2.37 1.04 0.14
N THR A 91 1.40 1.86 0.54
CA THR A 91 1.45 3.31 0.28
C THR A 91 2.54 4.01 1.09
N TYR A 92 2.85 3.53 2.30
CA TYR A 92 3.95 4.00 3.13
C TYR A 92 5.30 3.74 2.45
N ASN A 93 5.55 2.51 1.99
CA ASN A 93 6.78 2.14 1.29
C ASN A 93 6.94 2.94 -0.01
N ASN A 94 5.86 3.08 -0.79
CA ASN A 94 5.86 3.89 -2.00
C ASN A 94 6.20 5.36 -1.73
N ALA A 95 5.63 5.96 -0.69
CA ALA A 95 5.90 7.35 -0.32
C ALA A 95 7.37 7.56 0.12
N ILE A 96 7.95 6.59 0.84
CA ILE A 96 9.37 6.60 1.20
C ILE A 96 10.26 6.51 -0.04
N ASP A 97 9.96 5.58 -0.95
CA ASP A 97 10.76 5.33 -2.14
C ASP A 97 10.73 6.54 -3.08
N SER A 98 9.55 6.99 -3.49
CA SER A 98 9.43 8.11 -4.43
C SER A 98 9.97 9.42 -3.90
N SER A 99 9.77 9.70 -2.60
CA SER A 99 10.29 10.94 -1.99
C SER A 99 11.78 10.85 -1.71
N GLY A 100 12.29 9.67 -1.33
CA GLY A 100 13.70 9.43 -1.06
C GLY A 100 14.57 9.48 -2.31
N SER A 101 14.04 9.01 -3.45
CA SER A 101 14.72 8.98 -4.75
C SER A 101 14.49 10.23 -5.61
N SER A 102 13.70 11.19 -5.13
CA SER A 102 13.28 12.37 -5.91
C SER A 102 14.41 13.33 -6.31
N GLY A 103 15.56 13.30 -5.61
CA GLY A 103 16.62 14.27 -5.74
C GLY A 103 16.37 15.61 -5.03
N ASP A 104 15.15 15.89 -4.56
CA ASP A 104 14.86 17.09 -3.76
C ASP A 104 15.21 16.88 -2.28
N TYR A 105 15.97 17.80 -1.71
CA TYR A 105 16.43 17.72 -0.31
C TYR A 105 15.28 17.64 0.70
N SER A 106 14.22 18.41 0.49
CA SER A 106 13.10 18.47 1.44
C SER A 106 12.26 17.17 1.38
N LEU A 107 12.01 16.66 0.18
CA LEU A 107 11.32 15.38 0.01
C LEU A 107 12.13 14.24 0.64
N GLY A 108 13.44 14.16 0.38
CA GLY A 108 14.32 13.18 0.99
C GLY A 108 14.36 13.27 2.52
N ARG A 109 14.32 14.50 3.08
CA ARG A 109 14.23 14.72 4.52
C ARG A 109 12.91 14.19 5.11
N TYR A 110 11.77 14.41 4.44
CA TYR A 110 10.49 13.89 4.90
C TYR A 110 10.41 12.36 4.81
N ALA A 111 10.95 11.77 3.75
CA ALA A 111 11.11 10.32 3.66
C ALA A 111 11.94 9.75 4.83
N LYS A 112 13.06 10.41 5.18
CA LYS A 112 13.88 10.05 6.35
C LYS A 112 13.09 10.16 7.66
N GLN A 113 12.24 11.17 7.80
CA GLN A 113 11.39 11.32 8.99
C GLN A 113 10.35 10.21 9.10
N LEU A 114 9.74 9.78 8.00
CA LEU A 114 8.87 8.59 7.98
C LEU A 114 9.63 7.33 8.41
N LYS A 115 10.82 7.09 7.85
CA LYS A 115 11.68 5.95 8.23
C LYS A 115 12.04 5.95 9.71
N ASN A 116 12.37 7.12 10.27
CA ASN A 116 12.68 7.26 11.70
C ASN A 116 11.44 7.01 12.56
N LEU A 117 10.28 7.48 12.12
CA LEU A 117 9.01 7.22 12.82
C LEU A 117 8.71 5.72 12.89
N ALA A 118 8.88 4.97 11.79
CA ALA A 118 8.70 3.53 11.83
C ALA A 118 9.67 2.84 12.81
N LYS A 119 10.92 3.31 12.88
CA LYS A 119 11.91 2.78 13.83
C LYS A 119 11.55 3.12 15.29
N GLU A 120 10.94 4.27 15.54
CA GLU A 120 10.44 4.67 16.87
C GLU A 120 9.34 3.72 17.38
N TYR A 121 8.53 3.18 16.47
CA TYR A 121 7.40 2.26 16.73
C TYR A 121 7.70 0.81 16.31
N ALA A 122 8.98 0.41 16.25
CA ALA A 122 9.34 -0.90 15.70
C ALA A 122 8.86 -2.08 16.56
N ASP A 123 8.83 -1.92 17.87
CA ASP A 123 8.41 -2.96 18.80
C ASP A 123 6.89 -3.15 18.74
N GLU A 124 6.11 -2.07 18.75
CA GLU A 124 4.65 -2.10 18.65
C GLU A 124 4.19 -2.61 17.26
N LEU A 125 4.88 -2.20 16.21
CA LEU A 125 4.63 -2.72 14.85
C LEU A 125 4.89 -4.24 14.77
N LYS A 126 5.94 -4.72 15.45
CA LYS A 126 6.29 -6.13 15.48
C LYS A 126 5.24 -6.99 16.21
N GLU A 127 4.60 -6.46 17.23
CA GLU A 127 3.53 -7.14 17.98
C GLU A 127 2.36 -7.51 17.07
N ILE A 128 2.03 -6.65 16.11
CA ILE A 128 0.99 -6.91 15.10
C ILE A 128 1.52 -7.56 13.81
N GLY A 129 2.76 -8.10 13.83
CA GLY A 129 3.33 -8.81 12.70
C GLY A 129 3.89 -7.92 11.58
N ILE A 130 4.23 -6.65 11.87
CA ILE A 130 4.88 -5.74 10.92
C ILE A 130 6.35 -5.56 11.33
N THR A 131 7.28 -5.87 10.43
CA THR A 131 8.71 -5.72 10.63
C THR A 131 9.22 -4.45 9.95
N VAL A 132 9.97 -3.65 10.69
CA VAL A 132 10.70 -2.48 10.15
C VAL A 132 12.06 -2.94 9.63
N LYS A 133 12.29 -2.81 8.33
CA LYS A 133 13.56 -3.16 7.70
C LYS A 133 14.67 -2.13 8.00
N SER A 134 15.91 -2.50 7.75
CA SER A 134 17.08 -1.62 7.96
C SER A 134 16.99 -0.31 7.17
N ASP A 135 16.41 -0.37 5.98
CA ASP A 135 16.15 0.80 5.11
C ASP A 135 14.95 1.64 5.54
N GLY A 136 14.21 1.21 6.57
CA GLY A 136 13.03 1.87 7.12
C GLY A 136 11.73 1.57 6.39
N THR A 137 11.73 0.62 5.45
CA THR A 137 10.50 0.08 4.85
C THR A 137 9.82 -0.89 5.79
N LEU A 138 8.53 -1.10 5.58
CA LEU A 138 7.69 -1.97 6.39
C LEU A 138 7.37 -3.25 5.62
N GLU A 139 7.48 -4.39 6.30
CA GLU A 139 7.13 -5.70 5.76
C GLU A 139 6.15 -6.39 6.69
N LYS A 140 5.10 -6.99 6.14
CA LYS A 140 4.11 -7.73 6.92
C LYS A 140 4.37 -9.22 6.92
N ASN A 141 4.08 -9.85 8.05
CA ASN A 141 3.85 -11.27 8.15
C ASN A 141 2.34 -11.51 8.10
N ASP A 142 1.86 -12.10 7.00
CA ASP A 142 0.42 -12.28 6.76
C ASP A 142 -0.29 -13.08 7.85
N ASN A 143 0.36 -14.09 8.41
CA ASN A 143 -0.23 -14.93 9.45
C ASN A 143 -0.31 -14.19 10.79
N LEU A 144 0.76 -13.48 11.16
CA LEU A 144 0.79 -12.71 12.41
C LEU A 144 -0.20 -11.53 12.34
N LEU A 145 -0.22 -10.79 11.24
CA LEU A 145 -1.13 -9.65 11.08
C LEU A 145 -2.61 -10.07 11.11
N LYS A 146 -2.96 -11.24 10.56
CA LYS A 146 -4.33 -11.77 10.61
C LYS A 146 -4.74 -12.25 11.99
N SER A 147 -3.78 -12.62 12.83
CA SER A 147 -4.01 -13.08 14.20
C SER A 147 -3.72 -12.01 15.24
N ALA A 148 -3.35 -10.80 14.82
CA ALA A 148 -3.07 -9.70 15.71
C ALA A 148 -4.34 -9.25 16.45
N ASP A 149 -4.17 -8.81 17.70
CA ASP A 149 -5.27 -8.24 18.45
C ASP A 149 -5.73 -6.91 17.83
N VAL A 150 -7.03 -6.74 17.72
CA VAL A 150 -7.63 -5.51 17.16
C VAL A 150 -7.28 -4.29 18.03
N SER A 151 -7.13 -4.46 19.34
CA SER A 151 -6.69 -3.39 20.24
C SER A 151 -5.30 -2.87 19.88
N ASP A 152 -4.34 -3.76 19.59
CA ASP A 152 -2.97 -3.39 19.25
C ASP A 152 -2.91 -2.67 17.89
N ILE A 153 -3.74 -3.12 16.93
CA ILE A 153 -3.90 -2.42 15.65
C ILE A 153 -4.50 -1.02 15.86
N ARG A 154 -5.49 -0.89 16.76
CA ARG A 154 -6.13 0.40 17.09
C ARG A 154 -5.14 1.37 17.74
N ASP A 155 -4.27 0.91 18.61
CA ASP A 155 -3.27 1.75 19.28
C ASP A 155 -2.27 2.36 18.30
N LEU A 156 -1.99 1.68 17.17
CA LEU A 156 -1.12 2.18 16.11
C LEU A 156 -1.86 2.99 15.03
N PHE A 157 -3.09 2.60 14.68
CA PHE A 157 -3.78 3.12 13.50
C PHE A 157 -5.12 3.78 13.76
N GLY A 158 -5.64 3.74 14.98
CA GLY A 158 -6.92 4.32 15.35
C GLY A 158 -6.96 5.86 15.26
N SER A 159 -8.10 6.44 15.60
CA SER A 159 -8.37 7.89 15.47
C SER A 159 -7.36 8.76 16.23
N ASP A 160 -6.94 8.32 17.40
CA ASP A 160 -6.05 9.05 18.31
C ASP A 160 -4.60 8.54 18.27
N ALA A 161 -4.33 7.53 17.44
CA ALA A 161 -3.03 6.90 17.32
C ALA A 161 -1.95 7.89 16.84
N ALA A 162 -0.87 7.98 17.62
CA ALA A 162 0.22 8.90 17.35
C ALA A 162 1.00 8.51 16.07
N PHE A 163 1.22 7.21 15.84
CA PHE A 163 1.90 6.70 14.65
C PHE A 163 1.15 7.08 13.37
N ALA A 164 -0.17 6.80 13.30
CA ALA A 164 -1.01 7.16 12.17
C ALA A 164 -1.04 8.67 11.94
N THR A 165 -1.20 9.46 13.01
CA THR A 165 -1.25 10.92 12.93
C THR A 165 0.06 11.53 12.43
N LYS A 166 1.21 11.09 12.97
CA LYS A 166 2.54 11.54 12.52
C LYS A 166 2.79 11.13 11.06
N SER A 167 2.42 9.90 10.66
CA SER A 167 2.53 9.42 9.27
C SER A 167 1.74 10.29 8.30
N ALA A 168 0.47 10.60 8.62
CA ALA A 168 -0.36 11.51 7.82
C ALA A 168 0.24 12.92 7.70
N ASN A 169 0.85 13.43 8.78
CA ASN A 169 1.49 14.75 8.78
C ASN A 169 2.73 14.79 7.87
N TYR A 170 3.58 13.75 7.90
CA TYR A 170 4.71 13.68 6.97
C TYR A 170 4.25 13.51 5.53
N ALA A 171 3.26 12.68 5.27
CA ALA A 171 2.68 12.55 3.95
C ALA A 171 2.07 13.88 3.45
N LYS A 172 1.42 14.67 4.33
CA LYS A 172 0.95 16.03 3.99
C LYS A 172 2.11 16.94 3.57
N ARG A 173 3.23 16.91 4.28
CA ARG A 173 4.43 17.74 3.96
C ARG A 173 5.04 17.32 2.62
N ILE A 174 5.14 16.00 2.35
CA ILE A 174 5.58 15.48 1.05
C ILE A 174 4.65 15.99 -0.05
N ASN A 175 3.33 15.81 0.11
CA ASN A 175 2.35 16.26 -0.88
C ASN A 175 2.45 17.75 -1.19
N THR A 176 2.55 18.60 -0.17
CA THR A 176 2.70 20.05 -0.35
C THR A 176 3.99 20.41 -1.08
N LYS A 177 5.12 19.85 -0.65
CA LYS A 177 6.41 20.12 -1.30
C LYS A 177 6.45 19.62 -2.74
N ALA A 178 5.91 18.43 -3.00
CA ALA A 178 5.84 17.89 -4.35
C ALA A 178 4.95 18.73 -5.27
N ALA A 179 3.83 19.26 -4.77
CA ALA A 179 2.97 20.18 -5.50
C ALA A 179 3.70 21.48 -5.88
N ASP A 180 4.48 22.05 -4.96
CA ASP A 180 5.30 23.25 -5.22
C ASP A 180 6.34 22.98 -6.32
N LEU A 181 6.98 21.81 -6.31
CA LEU A 181 7.94 21.42 -7.35
C LEU A 181 7.26 21.25 -8.72
N ILE A 182 6.09 20.60 -8.78
CA ILE A 182 5.32 20.46 -10.00
C ILE A 182 4.94 21.84 -10.56
N TYR A 183 4.47 22.74 -9.72
CA TYR A 183 4.16 24.11 -10.13
C TYR A 183 5.39 24.81 -10.73
N THR A 184 6.54 24.70 -10.07
CA THR A 184 7.80 25.26 -10.57
C THR A 184 8.23 24.66 -11.90
N GLU A 185 8.13 23.32 -12.06
CA GLU A 185 8.42 22.63 -13.34
C GLU A 185 7.53 23.12 -14.48
N LEU A 186 6.24 23.35 -14.21
CA LEU A 186 5.28 23.82 -15.22
C LEU A 186 5.54 25.28 -15.62
N THR A 187 5.85 26.15 -14.66
CA THR A 187 6.14 27.57 -14.94
C THR A 187 7.45 27.75 -15.70
N GLN A 188 8.48 26.99 -15.39
CA GLN A 188 9.74 27.01 -16.13
C GLN A 188 9.57 26.53 -17.57
N LYS A 189 8.78 25.48 -17.81
CA LYS A 189 8.47 25.03 -19.18
C LYS A 189 7.68 26.07 -19.98
N GLY A 190 6.75 26.79 -19.34
CA GLY A 190 6.00 27.87 -19.98
C GLY A 190 6.88 29.06 -20.39
N GLN A 191 7.89 29.39 -19.61
CA GLN A 191 8.85 30.47 -19.95
C GLN A 191 9.75 30.11 -21.14
N THR A 192 10.10 28.84 -21.31
CA THR A 192 10.94 28.38 -22.43
C THR A 192 10.21 28.44 -23.77
N ILE A 193 8.89 28.32 -23.78
CA ILE A 193 8.07 28.42 -25.01
C ILE A 193 7.95 29.88 -25.48
N ASN A 194 7.93 30.85 -24.59
CA ASN A 194 7.83 32.29 -24.91
C ASN A 194 9.14 32.93 -25.43
N LEU A 195 10.28 32.24 -25.30
CA LEU A 195 11.57 32.72 -25.79
C LEU A 195 11.89 32.21 -27.23
N THR A 196 11.03 31.43 -27.81
CA THR A 196 11.23 30.80 -29.15
C THR A 196 10.28 31.36 -30.21
N LEU A 197 9.49 32.37 -29.90
CA LEU A 197 8.66 33.13 -30.86
C LEU A 197 9.26 34.50 -31.15
#